data_419743d016c0d71605e61bbbe9c32783
#
_entry.id   419743d016c0d71605e61bbbe9c32783
#
_cell.length_a   1.000
_cell.length_b   1.000
_cell.length_c   1.000
_cell.angle_alpha   90.00
_cell.angle_beta   90.00
_cell.angle_gamma   90.00
#
_symmetry.space_group_name_H-M   'P 1'
#
loop_
_entity.id
_entity.type
_entity.pdbx_description
1 polymer ?
#
loop_
_entity_poly.entity_id
_entity_poly.type
_entity_poly.pdbx_seq_one_letter_code
_entity_poly.pdbx_strand_id
1 'polypeptide(L)'
;YIDIFYYKTALSGIKTYIEELVQGINKYGREDVEYIFSHDIEKLKNKQFFINSKFRVVRWFFQLQYLIWKQLVLPVKLTYNNADILICPDYIAPVFTLCKKIVVIHDNLFWKYPANYPLLWRKYFIKLIKLGVSRNTEIVTTSRYSKNGLKNIFNNKINYIYQSSERVYLDDKINKSKD
;
A
#
# COMPACT_ATOMS: atom_id res chain seq x y z
N TYR A 1 -7.90 1.95 -10.46
CA TYR A 1 -6.52 2.46 -10.44
C TYR A 1 -5.78 1.95 -9.22
N ILE A 2 -4.57 1.40 -9.39
CA ILE A 2 -3.76 0.83 -8.32
C ILE A 2 -2.47 1.63 -8.19
N ASP A 3 -2.23 2.26 -7.04
CA ASP A 3 -1.03 3.04 -6.82
C ASP A 3 0.10 2.20 -6.22
N ILE A 4 1.09 1.87 -7.04
CA ILE A 4 2.27 1.10 -6.64
C ILE A 4 3.55 1.96 -6.52
N PHE A 5 3.43 3.29 -6.47
CA PHE A 5 4.59 4.20 -6.39
C PHE A 5 5.50 3.91 -5.19
N TYR A 6 4.89 3.55 -4.05
CA TYR A 6 5.62 3.25 -2.81
C TYR A 6 6.56 2.05 -2.93
N TYR A 7 6.35 1.18 -3.92
CA TYR A 7 7.22 0.03 -4.19
C TYR A 7 8.70 0.42 -4.29
N LYS A 8 9.02 1.64 -4.78
CA LYS A 8 10.38 2.18 -4.88
C LYS A 8 11.10 2.22 -3.53
N THR A 9 10.36 2.48 -2.45
CA THR A 9 10.89 2.73 -1.10
C THR A 9 10.40 1.70 -0.08
N ALA A 10 9.52 0.79 -0.49
CA ALA A 10 8.95 -0.24 0.36
C ALA A 10 10.01 -1.20 0.89
N LEU A 11 9.93 -1.48 2.19
CA LEU A 11 10.68 -2.56 2.82
C LEU A 11 9.95 -3.90 2.62
N SER A 12 10.63 -5.00 2.89
CA SER A 12 10.27 -6.38 2.55
C SER A 12 8.76 -6.72 2.50
N GLY A 13 8.02 -6.54 3.59
CA GLY A 13 6.62 -6.99 3.67
C GLY A 13 5.67 -6.27 2.71
N ILE A 14 5.72 -4.92 2.65
CA ILE A 14 4.86 -4.14 1.75
C ILE A 14 5.26 -4.38 0.29
N LYS A 15 6.56 -4.55 0.05
CA LYS A 15 7.07 -4.85 -1.28
C LYS A 15 6.52 -6.17 -1.80
N THR A 16 6.64 -7.25 -1.02
CA THR A 16 6.07 -8.56 -1.36
C THR A 16 4.56 -8.46 -1.56
N TYR A 17 3.85 -7.72 -0.68
CA TYR A 17 2.41 -7.51 -0.85
C TYR A 17 2.05 -6.87 -2.20
N ILE A 18 2.78 -5.83 -2.61
CA ILE A 18 2.54 -5.16 -3.90
C ILE A 18 2.84 -6.11 -5.07
N GLU A 19 3.92 -6.89 -4.99
CA GLU A 19 4.26 -7.89 -6.02
C GLU A 19 3.15 -8.92 -6.18
N GLU A 20 2.71 -9.53 -5.08
CA GLU A 20 1.64 -10.53 -5.08
C GLU A 20 0.29 -9.93 -5.53
N LEU A 21 0.01 -8.68 -5.15
CA LEU A 21 -1.19 -7.97 -5.60
C LEU A 21 -1.19 -7.78 -7.13
N VAL A 22 -0.06 -7.32 -7.71
CA VAL A 22 0.08 -7.13 -9.15
C VAL A 22 -0.04 -8.46 -9.89
N GLN A 23 0.66 -9.50 -9.40
CA GLN A 23 0.58 -10.84 -9.99
C GLN A 23 -0.83 -11.42 -9.90
N GLY A 24 -1.48 -11.29 -8.75
CA GLY A 24 -2.85 -11.75 -8.54
C GLY A 24 -3.86 -11.05 -9.46
N ILE A 25 -3.75 -9.74 -9.64
CA ILE A 25 -4.61 -8.99 -10.56
C ILE A 25 -4.37 -9.43 -12.01
N ASN A 26 -3.12 -9.58 -12.43
CA ASN A 26 -2.80 -10.01 -13.79
C ASN A 26 -3.27 -11.43 -14.09
N LYS A 27 -3.33 -12.30 -13.08
CA LYS A 27 -3.71 -13.72 -13.26
C LYS A 27 -5.19 -13.97 -13.06
N TYR A 28 -5.83 -13.26 -12.12
CA TYR A 28 -7.19 -13.52 -11.66
C TYR A 28 -8.09 -12.28 -11.75
N GLY A 29 -7.63 -11.20 -12.38
CA GLY A 29 -8.43 -9.99 -12.57
C GLY A 29 -9.71 -10.30 -13.35
N ARG A 30 -10.78 -9.57 -13.04
CA ARG A 30 -12.07 -9.72 -13.71
C ARG A 30 -11.99 -9.05 -15.09
N GLU A 31 -12.57 -9.69 -16.11
CA GLU A 31 -12.57 -9.18 -17.49
C GLU A 31 -13.44 -7.92 -17.68
N ASP A 32 -14.44 -7.73 -16.82
CA ASP A 32 -15.32 -6.55 -16.84
C ASP A 32 -14.75 -5.34 -16.07
N VAL A 33 -13.50 -5.42 -15.59
CA VAL A 33 -12.82 -4.37 -14.82
C VAL A 33 -11.50 -4.01 -15.49
N GLU A 34 -11.32 -2.73 -15.80
CA GLU A 34 -10.04 -2.21 -16.27
C GLU A 34 -9.11 -1.92 -15.09
N TYR A 35 -7.93 -2.53 -15.09
CA TYR A 35 -6.90 -2.35 -14.06
C TYR A 35 -5.75 -1.48 -14.57
N ILE A 36 -5.61 -0.27 -14.01
CA ILE A 36 -4.54 0.65 -14.37
C ILE A 36 -3.56 0.75 -13.20
N PHE A 37 -2.31 0.34 -13.41
CA PHE A 37 -1.25 0.51 -12.43
C PHE A 37 -0.56 1.86 -12.59
N SER A 38 -0.26 2.53 -11.48
CA SER A 38 0.39 3.85 -11.50
C SER A 38 1.77 3.83 -12.17
N HIS A 39 2.44 2.69 -12.13
CA HIS A 39 3.78 2.46 -12.67
C HIS A 39 3.92 1.02 -13.17
N ASP A 40 4.91 0.81 -14.05
CA ASP A 40 5.37 -0.50 -14.44
C ASP A 40 6.25 -1.09 -13.33
N ILE A 41 5.84 -2.25 -12.79
CA ILE A 41 6.53 -2.88 -11.66
C ILE A 41 7.95 -3.34 -12.02
N GLU A 42 8.18 -3.81 -13.25
CA GLU A 42 9.50 -4.25 -13.69
C GLU A 42 10.49 -3.08 -13.78
N LYS A 43 10.01 -1.91 -14.24
CA LYS A 43 10.81 -0.67 -14.23
C LYS A 43 11.11 -0.20 -12.81
N LEU A 44 10.22 -0.47 -11.86
CA LEU A 44 10.44 -0.13 -10.45
C LEU A 44 11.44 -1.08 -9.79
N LYS A 45 11.43 -2.38 -10.11
CA LYS A 45 12.42 -3.36 -9.62
C LYS A 45 13.84 -2.94 -9.98
N ASN A 46 14.05 -2.50 -11.20
CA ASN A 46 15.37 -2.11 -11.71
C ASN A 46 15.92 -0.80 -11.10
N LYS A 47 15.07 0.04 -10.50
CA LYS A 47 15.45 1.35 -9.92
C LYS A 47 15.74 1.35 -8.42
N GLN A 48 15.74 0.21 -7.76
CA GLN A 48 15.89 0.10 -6.29
C GLN A 48 17.30 0.41 -5.75
N PHE A 49 18.27 0.66 -6.59
CA PHE A 49 19.68 0.83 -6.21
C PHE A 49 19.96 2.00 -5.23
N PHE A 50 19.04 2.96 -5.06
CA PHE A 50 19.31 4.21 -4.33
C PHE A 50 18.72 4.31 -2.92
N ILE A 51 17.97 3.32 -2.44
CA ILE A 51 17.17 3.45 -1.20
C ILE A 51 17.98 3.17 0.07
N ASN A 52 19.06 2.43 -0.03
CA ASN A 52 20.00 2.18 1.09
C ASN A 52 20.95 3.35 1.38
N SER A 53 20.62 4.56 0.91
CA SER A 53 21.42 5.74 1.21
C SER A 53 21.44 6.01 2.71
N LYS A 54 22.64 6.00 3.30
CA LYS A 54 22.90 6.41 4.68
C LYS A 54 22.62 7.91 4.90
N PHE A 55 22.46 8.69 3.83
CA PHE A 55 22.29 10.14 3.89
C PHE A 55 20.85 10.53 4.23
N ARG A 56 20.68 11.27 5.32
CA ARG A 56 19.37 11.78 5.78
C ARG A 56 18.69 12.64 4.72
N VAL A 57 19.44 13.47 3.99
CA VAL A 57 18.93 14.37 2.94
C VAL A 57 18.25 13.58 1.81
N VAL A 58 18.84 12.45 1.37
CA VAL A 58 18.28 11.61 0.32
C VAL A 58 16.94 11.02 0.76
N ARG A 59 16.82 10.59 2.02
CA ARG A 59 15.54 10.09 2.57
C ARG A 59 14.47 11.17 2.62
N TRP A 60 14.82 12.40 2.99
CA TRP A 60 13.90 13.55 2.96
C TRP A 60 13.42 13.86 1.55
N PHE A 61 14.30 13.82 0.56
CA PHE A 61 13.93 14.02 -0.85
C PHE A 61 12.91 12.98 -1.32
N PHE A 62 13.11 11.70 -1.00
CA PHE A 62 12.13 10.64 -1.34
C PHE A 62 10.81 10.82 -0.62
N GLN A 63 10.79 11.25 0.64
CA GLN A 63 9.56 11.54 1.37
C GLN A 63 8.78 12.70 0.72
N LEU A 64 9.47 13.76 0.32
CA LEU A 64 8.87 14.88 -0.39
C LEU A 64 8.31 14.44 -1.75
N GLN A 65 9.07 13.69 -2.54
CA GLN A 65 8.62 13.14 -3.81
C GLN A 65 7.38 12.25 -3.62
N TYR A 66 7.37 11.41 -2.60
CA TYR A 66 6.22 10.58 -2.27
C TYR A 66 4.98 11.41 -1.92
N LEU A 67 5.13 12.48 -1.12
CA LEU A 67 4.02 13.38 -0.80
C LEU A 67 3.47 14.12 -2.02
N ILE A 68 4.36 14.67 -2.85
CA ILE A 68 3.98 15.34 -4.11
C ILE A 68 3.23 14.35 -5.01
N TRP A 69 3.75 13.12 -5.15
CA TRP A 69 3.07 12.08 -5.91
C TRP A 69 1.67 11.83 -5.35
N LYS A 70 1.56 11.49 -4.06
CA LYS A 70 0.29 11.10 -3.42
C LYS A 70 -0.75 12.23 -3.41
N GLN A 71 -0.32 13.48 -3.16
CA GLN A 71 -1.26 14.57 -2.93
C GLN A 71 -1.54 15.45 -4.15
N LEU A 72 -0.66 15.47 -5.14
CA LEU A 72 -0.82 16.30 -6.32
C LEU A 72 -0.92 15.47 -7.61
N VAL A 73 0.08 14.63 -7.89
CA VAL A 73 0.16 13.93 -9.19
C VAL A 73 -0.90 12.83 -9.30
N LEU A 74 -1.06 12.02 -8.25
CA LEU A 74 -2.01 10.91 -8.23
C LEU A 74 -3.46 11.37 -8.42
N PRO A 75 -3.99 12.39 -7.69
CA PRO A 75 -5.34 12.91 -7.94
C PRO A 75 -5.58 13.36 -9.38
N VAL A 76 -4.61 14.05 -9.99
CA VAL A 76 -4.72 14.48 -11.40
C VAL A 76 -4.79 13.26 -12.33
N LYS A 77 -3.94 12.25 -12.10
CA LYS A 77 -3.98 11.01 -12.90
C LYS A 77 -5.30 10.25 -12.75
N LEU A 78 -5.87 10.20 -11.55
CA LEU A 78 -7.17 9.57 -11.31
C LEU A 78 -8.29 10.25 -12.08
N THR A 79 -8.31 11.57 -12.08
CA THR A 79 -9.28 12.35 -12.86
C THR A 79 -9.08 12.17 -14.37
N TYR A 80 -7.83 12.21 -14.84
CA TYR A 80 -7.52 12.02 -16.27
C TYR A 80 -7.92 10.64 -16.78
N ASN A 81 -7.77 9.59 -15.96
CA ASN A 81 -8.14 8.22 -16.32
C ASN A 81 -9.60 7.87 -15.95
N ASN A 82 -10.42 8.81 -15.50
CA ASN A 82 -11.79 8.59 -15.05
C ASN A 82 -11.89 7.40 -14.06
N ALA A 83 -10.98 7.32 -13.12
CA ALA A 83 -10.90 6.18 -12.21
C ALA A 83 -12.10 6.15 -11.24
N ASP A 84 -12.84 5.06 -11.20
CA ASP A 84 -13.95 4.84 -10.26
C ASP A 84 -13.44 4.50 -8.86
N ILE A 85 -12.35 3.72 -8.79
CA ILE A 85 -11.78 3.22 -7.54
C ILE A 85 -10.27 3.40 -7.54
N LEU A 86 -9.72 3.92 -6.43
CA LEU A 86 -8.31 3.94 -6.14
C LEU A 86 -7.96 2.90 -5.08
N ILE A 87 -7.00 2.04 -5.36
CA ILE A 87 -6.39 1.13 -4.38
C ILE A 87 -5.02 1.65 -3.99
N CYS A 88 -4.82 1.91 -2.69
CA CYS A 88 -3.54 2.29 -2.08
C CYS A 88 -3.04 1.14 -1.19
N PRO A 89 -2.03 0.37 -1.61
CA PRO A 89 -1.52 -0.77 -0.84
C PRO A 89 -0.56 -0.38 0.29
N ASP A 90 -0.41 0.91 0.59
CA ASP A 90 0.66 1.47 1.41
C ASP A 90 0.19 2.53 2.43
N TYR A 91 -0.74 2.23 3.30
CA TYR A 91 -1.26 3.08 4.39
C TYR A 91 -1.80 4.47 3.98
N ILE A 92 -1.16 5.18 3.03
CA ILE A 92 -1.45 6.58 2.73
C ILE A 92 -2.18 6.71 1.40
N ALA A 93 -3.34 7.38 1.44
CA ALA A 93 -4.10 7.78 0.26
C ALA A 93 -4.10 9.32 0.10
N PRO A 94 -4.38 9.83 -1.10
CA PRO A 94 -4.60 11.26 -1.29
C PRO A 94 -5.79 11.74 -0.46
N VAL A 95 -5.67 12.97 0.04
CA VAL A 95 -6.73 13.61 0.85
C VAL A 95 -7.95 13.89 -0.03
N PHE A 96 -7.71 14.43 -1.22
CA PHE A 96 -8.75 14.81 -2.15
C PHE A 96 -8.74 13.90 -3.38
N THR A 97 -9.85 13.22 -3.63
CA THR A 97 -10.12 12.46 -4.85
C THR A 97 -11.62 12.42 -5.10
N LEU A 98 -12.02 12.32 -6.35
CA LEU A 98 -13.42 12.13 -6.75
C LEU A 98 -13.84 10.67 -6.68
N CYS A 99 -12.93 9.73 -6.84
CA CYS A 99 -13.18 8.29 -6.82
C CYS A 99 -13.28 7.72 -5.40
N LYS A 100 -13.85 6.52 -5.28
CA LYS A 100 -13.81 5.72 -4.04
C LYS A 100 -12.38 5.28 -3.76
N LYS A 101 -12.04 5.17 -2.47
CA LYS A 101 -10.71 4.74 -2.04
C LYS A 101 -10.77 3.41 -1.28
N ILE A 102 -9.84 2.53 -1.59
CA ILE A 102 -9.52 1.34 -0.81
C ILE A 102 -8.09 1.49 -0.31
N VAL A 103 -7.92 1.60 1.00
CA VAL A 103 -6.61 1.78 1.62
C VAL A 103 -6.22 0.54 2.40
N VAL A 104 -5.05 -0.01 2.11
CA VAL A 104 -4.53 -1.15 2.84
C VAL A 104 -3.72 -0.65 4.04
N ILE A 105 -4.23 -0.91 5.24
CA ILE A 105 -3.55 -0.65 6.50
C ILE A 105 -3.12 -2.01 7.06
N HIS A 106 -1.86 -2.38 6.86
CA HIS A 106 -1.36 -3.71 7.15
C HIS A 106 -1.47 -4.07 8.63
N ASP A 107 -1.20 -3.11 9.53
CA ASP A 107 -1.24 -3.29 10.97
C ASP A 107 -1.61 -1.99 11.71
N ASN A 108 -1.76 -2.08 13.02
CA ASN A 108 -2.03 -0.95 13.91
C ASN A 108 -0.86 -0.63 14.86
N LEU A 109 0.37 -1.03 14.52
CA LEU A 109 1.54 -0.91 15.40
C LEU A 109 1.86 0.54 15.78
N PHE A 110 1.66 1.50 14.88
CA PHE A 110 1.88 2.94 15.16
C PHE A 110 1.02 3.48 16.30
N TRP A 111 -0.15 2.87 16.53
CA TRP A 111 -1.07 3.24 17.62
C TRP A 111 -0.81 2.39 18.87
N LYS A 112 -0.55 1.08 18.68
CA LYS A 112 -0.42 0.13 19.79
C LYS A 112 0.92 0.24 20.50
N TYR A 113 2.02 0.48 19.77
CA TYR A 113 3.39 0.53 20.29
C TYR A 113 4.06 1.87 19.95
N PRO A 114 3.55 2.99 20.52
CA PRO A 114 4.04 4.33 20.18
C PRO A 114 5.51 4.57 20.50
N ALA A 115 6.07 3.87 21.49
CA ALA A 115 7.46 4.00 21.91
C ALA A 115 8.47 3.47 20.86
N ASN A 116 8.03 2.60 19.94
CA ASN A 116 8.91 2.02 18.91
C ASN A 116 9.21 2.99 17.75
N TYR A 117 8.61 4.19 17.76
CA TYR A 117 8.72 5.14 16.64
C TYR A 117 9.09 6.53 17.14
N PRO A 118 9.94 7.28 16.41
CA PRO A 118 10.22 8.68 16.72
C PRO A 118 8.93 9.49 16.77
N LEU A 119 8.72 10.24 17.87
CA LEU A 119 7.45 10.91 18.18
C LEU A 119 6.94 11.81 17.03
N LEU A 120 7.80 12.67 16.49
CA LEU A 120 7.43 13.62 15.43
C LEU A 120 7.06 12.88 14.14
N TRP A 121 7.85 11.88 13.75
CA TRP A 121 7.58 11.07 12.57
C TRP A 121 6.26 10.32 12.71
N ARG A 122 6.02 9.67 13.85
CA ARG A 122 4.78 8.93 14.12
C ARG A 122 3.54 9.83 14.07
N LYS A 123 3.59 11.01 14.72
CA LYS A 123 2.48 11.98 14.70
C LYS A 123 2.17 12.44 13.26
N TYR A 124 3.20 12.76 12.49
CA TYR A 124 3.08 13.15 11.10
C TYR A 124 2.45 12.01 10.26
N PHE A 125 2.96 10.80 10.38
CA PHE A 125 2.50 9.65 9.61
C PHE A 125 1.04 9.29 9.93
N ILE A 126 0.68 9.23 11.21
CA ILE A 126 -0.71 8.99 11.66
C ILE A 126 -1.64 10.10 11.13
N LYS A 127 -1.20 11.35 11.15
CA LYS A 127 -1.99 12.47 10.61
C LYS A 127 -2.25 12.29 9.11
N LEU A 128 -1.25 11.90 8.34
CA LEU A 128 -1.42 11.64 6.90
C LEU A 128 -2.38 10.48 6.63
N ILE A 129 -2.26 9.38 7.37
CA ILE A 129 -3.19 8.25 7.24
C ILE A 129 -4.62 8.72 7.51
N LYS A 130 -4.85 9.42 8.64
CA LYS A 130 -6.19 9.90 9.02
C LYS A 130 -6.77 10.89 8.02
N LEU A 131 -5.97 11.77 7.45
CA LEU A 131 -6.41 12.71 6.41
C LEU A 131 -6.77 12.00 5.09
N GLY A 132 -6.01 10.97 4.71
CA GLY A 132 -6.26 10.16 3.52
C GLY A 132 -7.50 9.27 3.64
N VAL A 133 -7.86 8.86 4.86
CA VAL A 133 -9.04 8.03 5.15
C VAL A 133 -10.27 8.93 5.35
N SER A 134 -10.96 9.24 4.26
CA SER A 134 -12.23 10.01 4.26
C SER A 134 -13.44 9.10 4.45
N ARG A 135 -14.66 9.68 4.51
CA ARG A 135 -15.93 8.91 4.59
C ARG A 135 -16.11 7.93 3.43
N ASN A 136 -15.61 8.27 2.23
CA ASN A 136 -15.71 7.44 1.03
C ASN A 136 -14.52 6.47 0.87
N THR A 137 -13.91 6.07 1.99
CA THR A 137 -12.76 5.15 2.01
C THR A 137 -13.14 3.86 2.72
N GLU A 138 -12.88 2.72 2.06
CA GLU A 138 -12.87 1.41 2.71
C GLU A 138 -11.43 1.06 3.12
N ILE A 139 -11.30 0.47 4.30
CA ILE A 139 -10.02 0.00 4.81
C ILE A 139 -9.95 -1.52 4.62
N VAL A 140 -8.84 -1.98 4.07
CA VAL A 140 -8.49 -3.40 4.02
C VAL A 140 -7.27 -3.62 4.90
N THR A 141 -7.27 -4.71 5.65
CA THR A 141 -6.13 -5.12 6.46
C THR A 141 -5.80 -6.59 6.27
N THR A 142 -4.65 -7.04 6.76
CA THR A 142 -4.12 -8.37 6.46
C THR A 142 -4.48 -9.43 7.50
N SER A 143 -5.15 -9.05 8.61
CA SER A 143 -5.54 -10.00 9.65
C SER A 143 -6.79 -9.56 10.42
N ARG A 144 -7.48 -10.53 11.02
CA ARG A 144 -8.60 -10.28 11.93
C ARG A 144 -8.17 -9.46 13.16
N TYR A 145 -6.96 -9.70 13.64
CA TYR A 145 -6.39 -8.97 14.76
C TYR A 145 -6.24 -7.47 14.43
N SER A 146 -5.61 -7.15 13.30
CA SER A 146 -5.44 -5.77 12.84
C SER A 146 -6.80 -5.09 12.60
N LYS A 147 -7.79 -5.80 12.01
CA LYS A 147 -9.15 -5.30 11.86
C LYS A 147 -9.75 -4.85 13.19
N ASN A 148 -9.66 -5.68 14.23
CA ASN A 148 -10.21 -5.35 15.54
C ASN A 148 -9.52 -4.12 16.17
N GLY A 149 -8.21 -4.01 16.03
CA GLY A 149 -7.47 -2.83 16.49
C GLY A 149 -7.81 -1.54 15.74
N LEU A 150 -8.00 -1.64 14.41
CA LEU A 150 -8.32 -0.49 13.56
C LEU A 150 -9.77 0.02 13.77
N LYS A 151 -10.72 -0.82 14.17
CA LYS A 151 -12.09 -0.41 14.50
C LYS A 151 -12.16 0.61 15.65
N ASN A 152 -11.18 0.61 16.55
CA ASN A 152 -11.10 1.60 17.63
C ASN A 152 -10.50 2.95 17.17
N ILE A 153 -9.98 3.02 15.93
CA ILE A 153 -9.28 4.18 15.39
C ILE A 153 -10.07 4.85 14.28
N PHE A 154 -10.79 4.05 13.48
CA PHE A 154 -11.53 4.47 12.29
C PHE A 154 -12.97 3.99 12.34
N ASN A 155 -13.91 4.86 11.95
CA ASN A 155 -15.34 4.55 11.82
C ASN A 155 -15.71 4.02 10.41
N ASN A 156 -14.71 3.82 9.55
CA ASN A 156 -14.88 3.34 8.20
C ASN A 156 -15.23 1.85 8.15
N LYS A 157 -15.76 1.40 7.03
CA LYS A 157 -15.89 -0.03 6.76
C LYS A 157 -14.50 -0.65 6.68
N ILE A 158 -14.23 -1.65 7.53
CA ILE A 158 -12.94 -2.33 7.61
C ILE A 158 -13.14 -3.81 7.29
N ASN A 159 -12.48 -4.26 6.24
CA ASN A 159 -12.42 -5.66 5.84
C ASN A 159 -11.03 -6.23 6.14
N TYR A 160 -10.92 -7.55 6.25
CA TYR A 160 -9.62 -8.21 6.32
C TYR A 160 -9.53 -9.30 5.25
N ILE A 161 -8.34 -9.41 4.67
CA ILE A 161 -8.00 -10.41 3.66
C ILE A 161 -6.65 -10.98 4.09
N TYR A 162 -6.59 -12.27 4.38
CA TYR A 162 -5.33 -12.91 4.71
C TYR A 162 -4.40 -12.90 3.51
N GLN A 163 -3.13 -12.62 3.78
CA GLN A 163 -2.09 -12.70 2.76
C GLN A 163 -1.74 -14.16 2.52
N SER A 164 -1.58 -14.52 1.26
CA SER A 164 -1.07 -15.80 0.82
C SER A 164 -0.03 -15.56 -0.27
N SER A 165 1.02 -16.37 -0.33
CA SER A 165 2.02 -16.33 -1.38
C SER A 165 2.03 -17.66 -2.12
N GLU A 166 1.98 -17.61 -3.46
CA GLU A 166 2.11 -18.83 -4.29
C GLU A 166 3.48 -19.52 -4.12
N ARG A 167 4.51 -18.78 -3.70
CA ARG A 167 5.87 -19.33 -3.50
C ARG A 167 5.89 -20.46 -2.47
N VAL A 168 5.05 -20.37 -1.42
CA VAL A 168 4.95 -21.40 -0.39
C VAL A 168 4.39 -22.73 -0.95
N TYR A 169 3.41 -22.64 -1.87
CA TYR A 169 2.82 -23.83 -2.47
C TYR A 169 3.74 -24.56 -3.47
N LEU A 170 4.64 -23.82 -4.11
CA LEU A 170 5.62 -24.44 -5.03
C LEU A 170 6.69 -25.23 -4.27
N ASP A 171 7.17 -24.70 -3.13
CA ASP A 171 8.16 -25.39 -2.29
C ASP A 171 7.58 -26.66 -1.66
N ASP A 172 6.33 -26.65 -1.22
CA ASP A 172 5.65 -27.84 -0.70
C ASP A 172 5.44 -28.93 -1.76
N LYS A 173 5.19 -28.56 -3.03
CA LYS A 173 5.10 -29.53 -4.13
C LYS A 173 6.46 -30.13 -4.49
N ILE A 174 7.52 -29.31 -4.47
CA ILE A 174 8.89 -29.79 -4.77
C ILE A 174 9.36 -30.78 -3.69
N ASN A 175 9.06 -30.50 -2.42
CA ASN A 175 9.44 -31.40 -1.31
C ASN A 175 8.63 -32.70 -1.30
N LYS A 176 7.33 -32.68 -1.67
CA LYS A 176 6.49 -33.88 -1.77
C LYS A 176 6.78 -34.75 -3.00
N SER A 177 7.53 -34.27 -3.98
CA SER A 177 7.94 -35.05 -5.14
C SER A 177 9.31 -35.73 -4.97
N LYS A 178 9.94 -35.57 -3.78
CA LYS A 178 11.26 -36.19 -3.47
C LYS A 178 11.16 -37.34 -2.46
N ASP A 179 9.96 -37.59 -1.92
CA ASP A 179 9.59 -38.77 -1.11
C ASP A 179 8.87 -39.82 -2.03
#